data_d8de618d56713a32adf3fe9489a18f4c
#
_entry.id   d8de618d56713a32adf3fe9489a18f4c
#
_cell.length_a   1.000
_cell.length_b   1.000
_cell.length_c   1.000
_cell.angle_alpha   90.00
_cell.angle_beta   90.00
_cell.angle_gamma   90.00
#
_symmetry.space_group_name_H-M   'P 1'
#
loop_
_entity.id
_entity.type
_entity.pdbx_description
1 polymer ?
#
loop_
_entity_poly.entity_id
_entity_poly.type
_entity_poly.pdbx_seq_one_letter_code
_entity_poly.pdbx_strand_id
1 'polypeptide(L)'
;MYFPIFFMELCLYPKSFIKKSQIKQIVFVHDIEFTTPYYSQERSGCPDYYDTKGLILSTQERNFAYIRIVFHHEFFHYIDWIDDKSYDDDEWNKLNEPNFKYGKGGEYERTWIKLDPNVKGFINHYSTSALEEDKAEIYQYLIGCPDEALHNKDDIVKKKALRIQKFINDFNQEGIGNAKVNFWNNLIDFRKEFVYKESVYQGNIHLLKEK
;
A
#
# COMPACT_ATOMS: atom_id res chain seq x y z
N MET A 1 7.46 -20.89 0.12
CA MET A 1 6.46 -20.38 -0.86
C MET A 1 6.36 -18.86 -0.90
N TYR A 2 6.86 -18.12 0.11
CA TYR A 2 6.85 -16.66 0.20
C TYR A 2 7.56 -15.96 -0.99
N PHE A 3 8.80 -16.33 -1.28
CA PHE A 3 9.61 -15.66 -2.30
C PHE A 3 9.02 -15.64 -3.71
N PRO A 4 8.46 -16.74 -4.26
CA PRO A 4 7.85 -16.69 -5.58
C PRO A 4 6.73 -15.64 -5.67
N ILE A 5 5.87 -15.55 -4.66
CA ILE A 5 4.79 -14.57 -4.63
C ILE A 5 5.36 -13.15 -4.61
N PHE A 6 6.31 -12.90 -3.72
CA PHE A 6 6.99 -11.60 -3.64
C PHE A 6 7.63 -11.20 -4.98
N PHE A 7 8.36 -12.11 -5.63
CA PHE A 7 8.99 -11.82 -6.92
C PHE A 7 7.97 -11.56 -8.03
N MET A 8 6.83 -12.23 -8.03
CA MET A 8 5.73 -11.93 -8.96
C MET A 8 5.23 -10.50 -8.77
N GLU A 9 5.01 -10.07 -7.54
CA GLU A 9 4.57 -8.70 -7.24
C GLU A 9 5.64 -7.66 -7.58
N LEU A 10 6.90 -7.93 -7.29
CA LEU A 10 8.01 -7.04 -7.68
C LEU A 10 8.12 -6.89 -9.19
N CYS A 11 7.90 -7.96 -9.96
CA CYS A 11 7.96 -7.96 -11.41
C CYS A 11 6.84 -7.15 -12.09
N LEU A 12 5.81 -6.72 -11.35
CA LEU A 12 4.82 -5.77 -11.86
C LEU A 12 5.45 -4.41 -12.19
N TYR A 13 6.53 -4.04 -11.50
CA TYR A 13 7.17 -2.75 -11.68
C TYR A 13 8.20 -2.77 -12.79
N PRO A 14 8.17 -1.78 -13.70
CA PRO A 14 9.24 -1.60 -14.67
C PRO A 14 10.60 -1.37 -13.98
N LYS A 15 11.68 -1.85 -14.60
CA LYS A 15 13.04 -1.65 -14.07
C LYS A 15 13.38 -0.18 -13.82
N SER A 16 12.89 0.74 -14.67
CA SER A 16 13.05 2.19 -14.52
C SER A 16 12.40 2.70 -13.24
N PHE A 17 11.22 2.19 -12.88
CA PHE A 17 10.53 2.53 -11.65
C PHE A 17 11.35 2.12 -10.42
N ILE A 18 11.79 0.85 -10.39
CA ILE A 18 12.65 0.35 -9.31
C ILE A 18 13.95 1.16 -9.20
N LYS A 19 14.58 1.48 -10.34
CA LYS A 19 15.78 2.30 -10.35
C LYS A 19 15.51 3.72 -9.79
N LYS A 20 14.39 4.34 -10.16
CA LYS A 20 14.01 5.68 -9.70
C LYS A 20 13.66 5.69 -8.22
N SER A 21 13.08 4.62 -7.68
CA SER A 21 12.81 4.50 -6.25
C SER A 21 14.08 4.51 -5.39
N GLN A 22 15.25 4.32 -5.99
CA GLN A 22 16.55 4.26 -5.31
C GLN A 22 16.66 3.17 -4.23
N ILE A 23 15.70 2.26 -4.17
CA ILE A 23 15.74 1.13 -3.24
C ILE A 23 17.02 0.31 -3.48
N LYS A 24 17.76 0.04 -2.42
CA LYS A 24 19.03 -0.67 -2.50
C LYS A 24 18.89 -2.16 -2.22
N GLN A 25 18.02 -2.49 -1.28
CA GLN A 25 17.82 -3.87 -0.87
C GLN A 25 16.42 -4.11 -0.30
N ILE A 26 16.03 -5.36 -0.31
CA ILE A 26 14.86 -5.86 0.39
C ILE A 26 15.35 -6.97 1.29
N VAL A 27 15.18 -6.78 2.58
CA VAL A 27 15.65 -7.70 3.61
C VAL A 27 14.48 -8.54 4.07
N PHE A 28 14.63 -9.84 4.02
CA PHE A 28 13.65 -10.77 4.56
C PHE A 28 14.11 -11.27 5.92
N VAL A 29 13.27 -11.10 6.91
CA VAL A 29 13.49 -11.57 8.27
C VAL A 29 12.38 -12.54 8.68
N HIS A 30 12.58 -13.29 9.75
CA HIS A 30 11.55 -14.20 10.24
C HIS A 30 10.36 -13.39 10.78
N ASP A 31 10.64 -12.45 11.67
CA ASP A 31 9.66 -11.57 12.30
C ASP A 31 10.23 -10.16 12.45
N ILE A 32 9.34 -9.21 12.63
CA ILE A 32 9.65 -7.81 12.92
C ILE A 32 8.84 -7.44 14.16
N GLU A 33 9.54 -7.02 15.21
CA GLU A 33 8.91 -6.60 16.45
C GLU A 33 9.32 -5.15 16.77
N PHE A 34 8.34 -4.28 16.86
CA PHE A 34 8.52 -2.92 17.36
C PHE A 34 8.22 -2.91 18.85
N THR A 35 9.22 -2.65 19.65
CA THR A 35 9.10 -2.63 21.11
C THR A 35 9.29 -1.22 21.64
N THR A 36 8.32 -0.73 22.38
CA THR A 36 8.40 0.49 23.17
C THR A 36 8.36 0.13 24.66
N PRO A 37 8.65 1.07 25.57
CA PRO A 37 8.51 0.81 27.01
C PRO A 37 7.08 0.41 27.44
N TYR A 38 6.09 0.63 26.59
CA TYR A 38 4.67 0.45 26.94
C TYR A 38 3.99 -0.70 26.20
N TYR A 39 4.52 -1.10 25.03
CA TYR A 39 3.94 -2.19 24.24
C TYR A 39 4.96 -2.75 23.25
N SER A 40 4.69 -3.96 22.81
CA SER A 40 5.35 -4.58 21.67
C SER A 40 4.31 -4.91 20.59
N GLN A 41 4.67 -4.75 19.33
CA GLN A 41 3.81 -5.01 18.20
C GLN A 41 4.58 -5.67 17.06
N GLU A 42 4.07 -6.82 16.60
CA GLU A 42 4.53 -7.46 15.38
C GLU A 42 4.15 -6.65 14.15
N ARG A 43 5.04 -6.62 13.17
CA ARG A 43 4.85 -5.97 11.87
C ARG A 43 5.15 -6.94 10.74
N SER A 44 4.41 -6.79 9.65
CA SER A 44 4.65 -7.60 8.45
C SER A 44 5.70 -6.97 7.53
N GLY A 45 5.93 -5.68 7.66
CA GLY A 45 6.94 -4.94 6.94
C GLY A 45 7.23 -3.59 7.56
N CYS A 46 8.31 -2.97 7.11
CA CYS A 46 8.61 -1.57 7.34
C CYS A 46 9.61 -1.05 6.31
N PRO A 47 9.52 0.24 5.91
CA PRO A 47 10.57 0.89 5.17
C PRO A 47 11.74 1.25 6.09
N ASP A 48 12.94 1.21 5.56
CA ASP A 48 14.14 1.71 6.21
C ASP A 48 14.87 2.67 5.28
N TYR A 49 14.81 3.95 5.61
CA TYR A 49 15.32 5.04 4.78
C TYR A 49 16.80 5.31 4.94
N TYR A 50 17.41 4.84 6.03
CA TYR A 50 18.74 5.26 6.47
C TYR A 50 19.79 4.17 6.32
N ASP A 51 19.58 3.03 6.96
CA ASP A 51 20.59 1.97 7.02
C ASP A 51 20.53 1.07 5.79
N THR A 52 19.43 0.36 5.58
CA THR A 52 19.29 -0.54 4.43
C THR A 52 18.93 0.22 3.16
N LYS A 53 18.33 1.40 3.29
CA LYS A 53 17.75 2.16 2.17
C LYS A 53 16.85 1.29 1.32
N GLY A 54 15.91 0.65 1.98
CA GLY A 54 15.05 -0.34 1.36
C GLY A 54 13.87 -0.75 2.22
N LEU A 55 13.49 -2.01 2.11
CA LEU A 55 12.37 -2.59 2.84
C LEU A 55 12.85 -3.76 3.71
N ILE A 56 12.26 -3.89 4.88
CA ILE A 56 12.38 -5.08 5.72
C ILE A 56 11.00 -5.74 5.72
N LEU A 57 10.94 -7.02 5.35
CA LEU A 57 9.69 -7.78 5.22
C LEU A 57 9.76 -9.05 6.08
N SER A 58 8.71 -9.27 6.88
CA SER A 58 8.57 -10.50 7.65
C SER A 58 8.14 -11.66 6.75
N THR A 59 8.75 -12.82 6.96
CA THR A 59 8.38 -14.08 6.28
C THR A 59 7.48 -14.97 7.14
N GLN A 60 7.09 -14.52 8.33
CA GLN A 60 6.22 -15.25 9.24
C GLN A 60 4.78 -15.30 8.74
N GLU A 61 4.37 -14.32 7.93
CA GLU A 61 3.05 -14.27 7.34
C GLU A 61 2.80 -15.47 6.42
N ARG A 62 1.68 -16.15 6.62
CA ARG A 62 1.29 -17.33 5.85
C ARG A 62 0.10 -17.09 4.93
N ASN A 63 -0.55 -15.94 5.04
CA ASN A 63 -1.63 -15.56 4.16
C ASN A 63 -1.09 -15.02 2.85
N PHE A 64 -1.22 -15.78 1.78
CA PHE A 64 -0.72 -15.42 0.45
C PHE A 64 -1.34 -14.14 -0.11
N ALA A 65 -2.59 -13.87 0.24
CA ALA A 65 -3.24 -12.63 -0.15
C ALA A 65 -2.55 -11.42 0.48
N TYR A 66 -2.22 -11.53 1.76
CA TYR A 66 -1.56 -10.47 2.49
C TYR A 66 -0.10 -10.26 2.04
N ILE A 67 0.65 -11.34 1.79
CA ILE A 67 2.00 -11.26 1.23
C ILE A 67 2.04 -10.45 -0.06
N ARG A 68 1.01 -10.61 -0.91
CA ARG A 68 0.92 -9.86 -2.18
C ARG A 68 0.79 -8.36 -1.97
N ILE A 69 0.06 -7.93 -0.96
CA ILE A 69 -0.27 -6.51 -0.77
C ILE A 69 0.68 -5.79 0.18
N VAL A 70 1.21 -6.44 1.21
CA VAL A 70 2.07 -5.80 2.19
C VAL A 70 3.32 -5.18 1.56
N PHE A 71 3.90 -5.86 0.58
CA PHE A 71 5.03 -5.32 -0.17
C PHE A 71 4.69 -3.98 -0.82
N HIS A 72 3.52 -3.86 -1.44
CA HIS A 72 3.11 -2.62 -2.10
C HIS A 72 2.86 -1.51 -1.08
N HIS A 73 2.27 -1.83 0.07
CA HIS A 73 2.07 -0.89 1.16
C HIS A 73 3.40 -0.29 1.64
N GLU A 74 4.36 -1.13 2.00
CA GLU A 74 5.67 -0.70 2.48
C GLU A 74 6.48 0.00 1.37
N PHE A 75 6.36 -0.47 0.13
CA PHE A 75 7.03 0.16 -0.99
C PHE A 75 6.47 1.54 -1.28
N PHE A 76 5.17 1.76 -1.07
CA PHE A 76 4.58 3.09 -1.20
C PHE A 76 5.14 4.06 -0.17
N HIS A 77 5.18 3.70 1.11
CA HIS A 77 5.83 4.52 2.13
C HIS A 77 7.25 4.94 1.70
N TYR A 78 8.00 3.99 1.15
CA TYR A 78 9.36 4.25 0.71
C TYR A 78 9.43 5.26 -0.43
N ILE A 79 8.60 5.13 -1.47
CA ILE A 79 8.62 6.05 -2.61
C ILE A 79 8.00 7.41 -2.29
N ASP A 80 6.98 7.48 -1.45
CA ASP A 80 6.36 8.73 -0.98
C ASP A 80 7.40 9.55 -0.18
N TRP A 81 8.11 8.91 0.74
CA TRP A 81 9.19 9.56 1.49
C TRP A 81 10.36 10.04 0.61
N ILE A 82 10.74 9.29 -0.41
CA ILE A 82 11.87 9.68 -1.27
C ILE A 82 11.54 10.90 -2.11
N ASP A 83 10.29 11.08 -2.48
CA ASP A 83 9.84 12.16 -3.36
C ASP A 83 10.20 13.54 -2.77
N ASP A 84 9.80 13.82 -1.54
CA ASP A 84 10.03 15.12 -0.90
C ASP A 84 10.58 15.08 0.53
N LYS A 85 10.84 13.87 1.08
CA LYS A 85 11.27 13.65 2.47
C LYS A 85 10.24 14.05 3.51
N SER A 86 8.97 14.07 3.12
CA SER A 86 7.85 14.39 3.99
C SER A 86 6.67 13.46 3.72
N TYR A 87 5.84 13.24 4.74
CA TYR A 87 4.54 12.63 4.58
C TYR A 87 3.40 13.67 4.58
N ASP A 88 3.71 14.95 4.84
CA ASP A 88 2.71 16.00 4.83
C ASP A 88 2.16 16.22 3.43
N ASP A 89 0.83 16.23 3.30
CA ASP A 89 0.12 16.47 2.05
C ASP A 89 -1.23 17.15 2.32
N ASP A 90 -1.22 18.47 2.32
CA ASP A 90 -2.43 19.27 2.53
C ASP A 90 -3.51 19.01 1.48
N GLU A 91 -3.11 18.70 0.25
CA GLU A 91 -4.06 18.40 -0.81
C GLU A 91 -4.70 17.02 -0.65
N TRP A 92 -3.99 16.08 -0.02
CA TRP A 92 -4.58 14.81 0.40
C TRP A 92 -5.57 15.00 1.53
N ASN A 93 -5.19 15.78 2.55
CA ASN A 93 -6.06 16.07 3.68
C ASN A 93 -7.40 16.72 3.25
N LYS A 94 -7.37 17.57 2.23
CA LYS A 94 -8.57 18.21 1.67
C LYS A 94 -9.53 17.25 0.97
N LEU A 95 -9.10 16.04 0.65
CA LEU A 95 -9.99 15.01 0.09
C LEU A 95 -10.92 14.41 1.15
N ASN A 96 -10.51 14.42 2.42
CA ASN A 96 -11.30 13.89 3.51
C ASN A 96 -12.52 14.76 3.81
N GLU A 97 -13.49 14.18 4.52
CA GLU A 97 -14.63 14.96 4.98
C GLU A 97 -14.19 16.14 5.88
N PRO A 98 -14.90 17.27 5.84
CA PRO A 98 -14.60 18.40 6.71
C PRO A 98 -14.55 17.96 8.18
N ASN A 99 -13.53 18.41 8.90
CA ASN A 99 -13.26 18.11 10.31
C ASN A 99 -12.77 16.67 10.59
N PHE A 100 -12.55 15.82 9.58
CA PHE A 100 -11.86 14.58 9.82
C PHE A 100 -10.43 14.83 10.33
N LYS A 101 -10.01 14.02 11.30
CA LYS A 101 -8.65 14.05 11.84
C LYS A 101 -8.13 12.63 11.93
N TYR A 102 -6.94 12.42 11.42
CA TYR A 102 -6.24 11.15 11.59
C TYR A 102 -5.99 10.84 13.07
N GLY A 103 -5.79 9.57 13.36
CA GLY A 103 -5.40 9.07 14.68
C GLY A 103 -3.98 9.46 15.07
N LYS A 104 -3.33 8.57 15.86
CA LYS A 104 -2.00 8.82 16.41
C LYS A 104 -0.86 8.16 15.63
N GLY A 105 -1.15 7.56 14.49
CA GLY A 105 -0.20 6.79 13.68
C GLY A 105 -0.47 5.29 13.70
N GLY A 106 -0.03 4.62 12.66
CA GLY A 106 -0.26 3.18 12.47
C GLY A 106 0.29 2.32 13.61
N GLU A 107 1.31 2.80 14.32
CA GLU A 107 1.88 2.11 15.49
C GLU A 107 0.92 1.97 16.67
N TYR A 108 -0.14 2.80 16.74
CA TYR A 108 -1.12 2.79 17.82
C TYR A 108 -2.41 2.06 17.43
N GLU A 109 -2.58 1.71 16.16
CA GLU A 109 -3.81 1.14 15.65
C GLU A 109 -3.67 -0.36 15.35
N ARG A 110 -4.83 -1.04 15.35
CA ARG A 110 -4.91 -2.48 15.09
C ARG A 110 -5.64 -2.75 13.77
N THR A 111 -5.03 -3.51 12.91
CA THR A 111 -5.57 -3.81 11.57
C THR A 111 -6.89 -4.59 11.58
N TRP A 112 -7.21 -5.29 12.67
CA TRP A 112 -8.47 -6.05 12.80
C TRP A 112 -9.67 -5.24 13.28
N ILE A 113 -9.48 -3.96 13.67
CA ILE A 113 -10.59 -3.09 14.03
C ILE A 113 -11.37 -2.77 12.75
N LYS A 114 -12.68 -2.96 12.79
CA LYS A 114 -13.54 -2.63 11.65
C LYS A 114 -13.70 -1.13 11.51
N LEU A 115 -13.66 -0.66 10.27
CA LEU A 115 -14.01 0.73 9.97
C LEU A 115 -15.48 0.99 10.36
N ASP A 116 -15.71 2.12 11.03
CA ASP A 116 -17.07 2.61 11.25
C ASP A 116 -17.73 2.89 9.89
N PRO A 117 -18.88 2.29 9.58
CA PRO A 117 -19.56 2.46 8.30
C PRO A 117 -19.99 3.91 7.99
N ASN A 118 -19.99 4.77 8.98
CA ASN A 118 -20.28 6.21 8.81
C ASN A 118 -19.04 7.02 8.40
N VAL A 119 -17.84 6.45 8.52
CA VAL A 119 -16.59 7.10 8.11
C VAL A 119 -16.37 6.82 6.63
N LYS A 120 -16.31 7.88 5.82
CA LYS A 120 -16.11 7.79 4.36
C LYS A 120 -14.69 8.15 3.96
N GLY A 121 -14.30 7.67 2.80
CA GLY A 121 -13.01 8.00 2.21
C GLY A 121 -11.86 7.08 2.63
N PHE A 122 -12.14 5.98 3.33
CA PHE A 122 -11.13 5.06 3.85
C PHE A 122 -11.41 3.62 3.45
N ILE A 123 -10.36 2.85 3.23
CA ILE A 123 -10.46 1.44 2.85
C ILE A 123 -10.76 0.56 4.06
N ASN A 124 -10.13 0.88 5.19
CA ASN A 124 -10.26 0.14 6.45
C ASN A 124 -10.00 1.08 7.63
N HIS A 125 -10.13 0.56 8.85
CA HIS A 125 -9.87 1.36 10.05
C HIS A 125 -8.40 1.82 10.13
N TYR A 126 -7.46 0.98 9.72
CA TYR A 126 -6.03 1.29 9.76
C TYR A 126 -5.68 2.54 8.93
N SER A 127 -6.32 2.74 7.78
CA SER A 127 -6.13 3.93 6.95
C SER A 127 -6.59 5.24 7.64
N THR A 128 -7.35 5.17 8.74
CA THR A 128 -7.70 6.35 9.53
C THR A 128 -6.65 6.77 10.55
N SER A 129 -5.60 5.98 10.73
CA SER A 129 -4.59 6.16 11.78
C SER A 129 -3.61 7.29 11.50
N ALA A 130 -3.20 7.44 10.23
CA ALA A 130 -2.27 8.47 9.78
C ALA A 130 -2.43 8.72 8.28
N LEU A 131 -1.95 9.89 7.84
CA LEU A 131 -2.02 10.29 6.43
C LEU A 131 -1.20 9.35 5.54
N GLU A 132 0.00 9.01 5.97
CA GLU A 132 0.89 8.09 5.26
C GLU A 132 0.28 6.68 5.16
N GLU A 133 -0.41 6.23 6.20
CA GLU A 133 -1.09 4.93 6.19
C GLU A 133 -2.28 4.93 5.22
N ASP A 134 -3.04 6.03 5.20
CA ASP A 134 -4.14 6.19 4.25
C ASP A 134 -3.66 6.12 2.79
N LYS A 135 -2.58 6.83 2.48
CA LYS A 135 -1.98 6.78 1.14
C LYS A 135 -1.51 5.36 0.79
N ALA A 136 -0.81 4.69 1.71
CA ALA A 136 -0.29 3.35 1.49
C ALA A 136 -1.40 2.29 1.34
N GLU A 137 -2.47 2.40 2.13
CA GLU A 137 -3.66 1.55 2.02
C GLU A 137 -4.40 1.76 0.67
N ILE A 138 -4.56 3.00 0.23
CA ILE A 138 -5.13 3.29 -1.11
C ILE A 138 -4.21 2.73 -2.21
N TYR A 139 -2.89 2.87 -2.07
CA TYR A 139 -1.96 2.34 -3.06
C TYR A 139 -2.02 0.82 -3.15
N GLN A 140 -1.92 0.11 -2.03
CA GLN A 140 -2.03 -1.35 -2.04
C GLN A 140 -3.38 -1.83 -2.62
N TYR A 141 -4.47 -1.11 -2.33
CA TYR A 141 -5.78 -1.38 -2.91
C TYR A 141 -5.78 -1.17 -4.42
N LEU A 142 -5.22 -0.06 -4.89
CA LEU A 142 -5.10 0.25 -6.30
C LEU A 142 -4.26 -0.78 -7.07
N ILE A 143 -3.18 -1.28 -6.46
CA ILE A 143 -2.36 -2.33 -7.07
C ILE A 143 -3.05 -3.70 -6.97
N GLY A 144 -3.70 -4.00 -5.87
CA GLY A 144 -4.38 -5.28 -5.64
C GLY A 144 -5.67 -5.45 -6.44
N CYS A 145 -6.49 -4.40 -6.51
CA CYS A 145 -7.82 -4.38 -7.12
C CYS A 145 -8.04 -3.09 -7.93
N PRO A 146 -7.27 -2.87 -9.00
CA PRO A 146 -7.27 -1.59 -9.70
C PRO A 146 -8.64 -1.18 -10.24
N ASP A 147 -9.42 -2.12 -10.75
CA ASP A 147 -10.75 -1.83 -11.28
C ASP A 147 -11.72 -1.39 -10.17
N GLU A 148 -11.72 -2.08 -9.04
CA GLU A 148 -12.56 -1.72 -7.89
C GLU A 148 -12.13 -0.40 -7.25
N ALA A 149 -10.83 -0.12 -7.17
CA ALA A 149 -10.31 1.11 -6.61
C ALA A 149 -10.70 2.33 -7.46
N LEU A 150 -10.56 2.22 -8.80
CA LEU A 150 -10.87 3.30 -9.73
C LEU A 150 -12.37 3.53 -9.94
N HIS A 151 -13.21 2.52 -9.68
CA HIS A 151 -14.66 2.58 -9.79
C HIS A 151 -15.36 2.45 -8.43
N ASN A 152 -14.64 2.78 -7.34
CA ASN A 152 -15.20 2.67 -6.00
C ASN A 152 -16.47 3.51 -5.85
N LYS A 153 -17.44 2.99 -5.08
CA LYS A 153 -18.71 3.67 -4.79
C LYS A 153 -18.53 4.86 -3.86
N ASP A 154 -17.51 4.83 -3.02
CA ASP A 154 -17.11 5.99 -2.22
C ASP A 154 -16.29 6.95 -3.09
N ASP A 155 -16.87 8.11 -3.37
CA ASP A 155 -16.24 9.12 -4.24
C ASP A 155 -14.93 9.66 -3.68
N ILE A 156 -14.74 9.65 -2.34
CA ILE A 156 -13.49 10.08 -1.71
C ILE A 156 -12.40 9.03 -1.96
N VAL A 157 -12.71 7.76 -1.73
CA VAL A 157 -11.78 6.65 -2.04
C VAL A 157 -11.38 6.69 -3.51
N LYS A 158 -12.34 6.86 -4.42
CA LYS A 158 -12.08 6.99 -5.86
C LYS A 158 -11.16 8.16 -6.18
N LYS A 159 -11.39 9.33 -5.61
CA LYS A 159 -10.52 10.52 -5.81
C LYS A 159 -9.11 10.27 -5.30
N LYS A 160 -8.97 9.63 -4.14
CA LYS A 160 -7.68 9.23 -3.59
C LYS A 160 -6.95 8.24 -4.50
N ALA A 161 -7.65 7.22 -5.00
CA ALA A 161 -7.07 6.25 -5.95
C ALA A 161 -6.58 6.93 -7.24
N LEU A 162 -7.36 7.85 -7.81
CA LEU A 162 -6.96 8.62 -8.99
C LEU A 162 -5.75 9.53 -8.71
N ARG A 163 -5.66 10.11 -7.51
CA ARG A 163 -4.50 10.92 -7.10
C ARG A 163 -3.24 10.05 -6.98
N ILE A 164 -3.32 8.89 -6.35
CA ILE A 164 -2.21 7.93 -6.29
C ILE A 164 -1.82 7.46 -7.69
N GLN A 165 -2.79 7.13 -8.54
CA GLN A 165 -2.51 6.76 -9.93
C GLN A 165 -1.74 7.86 -10.66
N LYS A 166 -2.14 9.11 -10.48
CA LYS A 166 -1.42 10.26 -11.05
C LYS A 166 -0.01 10.36 -10.49
N PHE A 167 0.18 10.28 -9.17
CA PHE A 167 1.49 10.31 -8.53
C PHE A 167 2.42 9.23 -9.11
N ILE A 168 1.97 7.99 -9.20
CA ILE A 168 2.74 6.89 -9.77
C ILE A 168 3.10 7.13 -11.24
N ASN A 169 2.17 7.67 -12.02
CA ASN A 169 2.43 8.03 -13.40
C ASN A 169 3.51 9.13 -13.51
N ASP A 170 3.42 10.15 -12.67
CA ASP A 170 4.39 11.26 -12.63
C ASP A 170 5.75 10.78 -12.12
N PHE A 171 5.77 9.98 -11.07
CA PHE A 171 6.98 9.33 -10.56
C PHE A 171 7.69 8.47 -11.63
N ASN A 172 6.93 7.89 -12.55
CA ASN A 172 7.47 7.02 -13.60
C ASN A 172 7.80 7.77 -14.92
N GLN A 173 7.56 9.08 -15.02
CA GLN A 173 7.63 9.84 -16.28
C GLN A 173 8.97 9.80 -17.01
N GLU A 174 10.07 9.69 -16.31
CA GLU A 174 11.42 9.77 -16.90
C GLU A 174 11.90 8.50 -17.61
N GLY A 175 11.12 7.40 -17.54
CA GLY A 175 11.57 6.10 -18.09
C GLY A 175 10.63 5.38 -19.05
N ILE A 176 9.38 5.85 -19.20
CA ILE A 176 8.38 5.03 -19.89
C ILE A 176 7.53 5.89 -20.83
N GLY A 177 8.02 6.25 -22.00
CA GLY A 177 7.22 6.83 -23.07
C GLY A 177 5.79 6.23 -23.15
N ASN A 178 5.40 5.60 -24.23
CA ASN A 178 4.08 4.96 -24.43
C ASN A 178 3.73 3.82 -23.44
N ALA A 179 4.63 3.43 -22.54
CA ALA A 179 4.39 2.35 -21.57
C ALA A 179 3.48 2.73 -20.38
N LYS A 180 3.14 4.02 -20.19
CA LYS A 180 2.25 4.46 -19.10
C LYS A 180 0.87 3.82 -19.15
N VAL A 181 0.27 3.82 -20.33
CA VAL A 181 -1.06 3.22 -20.55
C VAL A 181 -1.02 1.71 -20.35
N ASN A 182 0.12 1.07 -20.66
CA ASN A 182 0.25 -0.37 -20.57
C ASN A 182 0.42 -0.87 -19.14
N PHE A 183 1.03 -0.11 -18.21
CA PHE A 183 1.20 -0.55 -16.83
C PHE A 183 -0.14 -0.87 -16.15
N TRP A 184 -1.07 0.09 -16.15
CA TRP A 184 -2.37 -0.09 -15.51
C TRP A 184 -3.24 -1.14 -16.19
N ASN A 185 -3.24 -1.18 -17.54
CA ASN A 185 -3.98 -2.18 -18.28
C ASN A 185 -3.41 -3.59 -18.04
N ASN A 186 -2.09 -3.74 -18.07
CA ASN A 186 -1.44 -5.02 -17.77
C ASN A 186 -1.71 -5.46 -16.32
N LEU A 187 -1.70 -4.51 -15.39
CA LEU A 187 -2.04 -4.78 -14.00
C LEU A 187 -3.49 -5.25 -13.85
N ILE A 188 -4.43 -4.56 -14.49
CA ILE A 188 -5.85 -4.93 -14.49
C ILE A 188 -6.01 -6.34 -15.07
N ASP A 189 -5.37 -6.63 -16.19
CA ASP A 189 -5.46 -7.95 -16.83
C ASP A 189 -4.84 -9.04 -15.95
N PHE A 190 -3.68 -8.78 -15.35
CA PHE A 190 -3.05 -9.69 -14.40
C PHE A 190 -3.95 -9.96 -13.20
N ARG A 191 -4.60 -8.94 -12.66
CA ARG A 191 -5.46 -9.04 -11.46
C ARG A 191 -6.82 -9.66 -11.72
N LYS A 192 -7.28 -9.78 -12.97
CA LYS A 192 -8.52 -10.50 -13.31
C LYS A 192 -8.51 -11.95 -12.86
N GLU A 193 -7.33 -12.53 -12.70
CA GLU A 193 -7.16 -13.91 -12.21
C GLU A 193 -7.34 -14.01 -10.68
N PHE A 194 -7.35 -12.86 -9.98
CA PHE A 194 -7.45 -12.81 -8.54
C PHE A 194 -8.74 -12.13 -8.10
N VAL A 195 -9.46 -12.79 -7.20
CA VAL A 195 -10.66 -12.22 -6.58
C VAL A 195 -10.28 -11.68 -5.21
N TYR A 196 -10.22 -10.38 -5.09
CA TYR A 196 -10.19 -9.72 -3.80
C TYR A 196 -11.56 -9.77 -3.17
N LYS A 197 -11.69 -10.31 -1.97
CA LYS A 197 -12.91 -10.18 -1.21
C LYS A 197 -12.85 -8.94 -0.34
N GLU A 198 -13.97 -8.22 -0.28
CA GLU A 198 -14.18 -7.00 0.48
C GLU A 198 -13.72 -7.11 1.95
N SER A 199 -13.76 -8.33 2.52
CA SER A 199 -13.27 -8.62 3.86
C SER A 199 -11.75 -8.47 4.06
N VAL A 200 -10.93 -8.47 3.03
CA VAL A 200 -9.50 -8.15 3.15
C VAL A 200 -9.32 -6.73 3.66
N TYR A 201 -10.12 -5.81 3.12
CA TYR A 201 -10.07 -4.39 3.46
C TYR A 201 -10.86 -4.03 4.73
N GLN A 202 -11.64 -4.98 5.26
CA GLN A 202 -12.35 -4.84 6.54
C GLN A 202 -11.59 -5.47 7.72
N GLY A 203 -10.31 -5.75 7.57
CA GLY A 203 -9.46 -6.34 8.62
C GLY A 203 -9.54 -7.86 8.74
N ASN A 204 -10.22 -8.54 7.81
CA ASN A 204 -10.25 -10.01 7.74
C ASN A 204 -9.42 -10.49 6.54
N ILE A 205 -8.17 -10.74 6.79
CA ILE A 205 -7.15 -11.12 5.80
C ILE A 205 -7.36 -12.57 5.30
N HIS A 206 -8.41 -12.86 4.56
CA HIS A 206 -8.61 -14.27 4.16
C HIS A 206 -8.81 -14.50 2.66
N LEU A 207 -8.54 -13.54 1.76
CA LEU A 207 -9.31 -13.66 0.55
C LEU A 207 -8.70 -13.20 -0.78
N LEU A 208 -7.48 -13.60 -1.07
CA LEU A 208 -7.12 -13.84 -2.47
C LEU A 208 -7.38 -15.32 -2.78
N LYS A 209 -8.37 -15.61 -3.58
CA LYS A 209 -8.50 -16.93 -4.21
C LYS A 209 -7.94 -16.82 -5.61
N GLU A 210 -6.95 -17.64 -5.89
CA GLU A 210 -6.62 -18.01 -7.26
C GLU A 210 -7.83 -18.75 -7.83
N LYS A 211 -8.25 -18.37 -9.04
CA LYS A 211 -9.21 -19.13 -9.82
C LYS A 211 -8.58 -20.42 -10.32
#